data_2b2a33c4b126c1619e27ffbbe4c49942
#
_entry.id   2b2a33c4b126c1619e27ffbbe4c49942
#
_cell.length_a   1.000
_cell.length_b   1.000
_cell.length_c   1.000
_cell.angle_alpha   90.00
_cell.angle_beta   90.00
_cell.angle_gamma   90.00
#
_symmetry.space_group_name_H-M   'P 1'
#
loop_
_entity.id
_entity.type
_entity.pdbx_description
1 polymer ?
#
loop_
_entity_poly.entity_id
_entity_poly.type
_entity_poly.pdbx_seq_one_letter_code
_entity_poly.pdbx_strand_id
1 'polypeptide(L)'
;TYFFAQDCFFAWCRIPLRISAGTLLSNIILRWMGCQIGKRTILTSPMQAFDWNAVNFGNDCIIAGVLQFHSFENMTLKVKRTDIQDGSAVNFGATVMGGAVIEPETTILPLSMVLKEMHLPTATYEGSPTEPVSGVQHSSPLITQPQPGGGHSKLSGEATDKESRPTRLKVPDD
;
A
#
# COMPACT_ATOMS: atom_id res chain seq x y z
N THR A 1 6.65 -23.26 20.82
CA THR A 1 6.99 -22.27 21.87
C THR A 1 7.26 -20.89 21.27
N TYR A 2 8.01 -20.78 20.16
CA TYR A 2 8.34 -19.49 19.51
C TYR A 2 7.07 -18.72 19.07
N PHE A 3 6.15 -19.36 18.34
CA PHE A 3 4.90 -18.74 17.91
C PHE A 3 4.04 -18.24 19.07
N PHE A 4 3.92 -19.02 20.12
CA PHE A 4 3.14 -18.61 21.28
C PHE A 4 3.73 -17.37 21.96
N ALA A 5 5.04 -17.30 22.11
CA ALA A 5 5.72 -16.13 22.67
C ALA A 5 5.53 -14.89 21.76
N GLN A 6 5.60 -15.09 20.44
CA GLN A 6 5.38 -14.06 19.45
C GLN A 6 3.93 -13.57 19.48
N ASP A 7 2.94 -14.45 19.56
CA ASP A 7 1.53 -14.09 19.68
C ASP A 7 1.23 -13.32 20.96
N CYS A 8 1.80 -13.73 22.10
CA CYS A 8 1.66 -12.99 23.35
C CYS A 8 2.27 -11.59 23.24
N PHE A 9 3.45 -11.46 22.65
CA PHE A 9 4.07 -10.16 22.41
C PHE A 9 3.27 -9.29 21.46
N PHE A 10 2.72 -9.87 20.39
CA PHE A 10 1.83 -9.19 19.47
C PHE A 10 0.55 -8.69 20.15
N ALA A 11 -0.04 -9.49 21.02
CA ALA A 11 -1.22 -9.08 21.77
C ALA A 11 -0.97 -7.79 22.55
N TRP A 12 0.20 -7.64 23.15
CA TRP A 12 0.62 -6.43 23.84
C TRP A 12 0.90 -5.26 22.89
N CYS A 13 1.50 -5.53 21.74
CA CYS A 13 1.86 -4.50 20.77
C CYS A 13 0.68 -4.06 19.88
N ARG A 14 -0.42 -4.81 19.82
CA ARG A 14 -1.58 -4.50 18.96
C ARG A 14 -2.19 -3.13 19.26
N ILE A 15 -2.35 -2.76 20.53
CA ILE A 15 -2.94 -1.48 20.90
C ILE A 15 -2.03 -0.31 20.49
N PRO A 16 -0.75 -0.27 20.91
CA PRO A 16 0.15 0.80 20.48
C PRO A 16 0.35 0.85 18.96
N LEU A 17 0.43 -0.28 18.25
CA LEU A 17 0.54 -0.31 16.79
C LEU A 17 -0.72 0.24 16.12
N ARG A 18 -1.90 -0.07 16.65
CA ARG A 18 -3.17 0.45 16.10
C ARG A 18 -3.31 1.95 16.28
N ILE A 19 -2.89 2.48 17.44
CA ILE A 19 -2.94 3.90 17.73
C ILE A 19 -1.88 4.67 16.94
N SER A 20 -0.72 4.06 16.72
CA SER A 20 0.41 4.67 16.02
C SER A 20 0.42 4.41 14.51
N ALA A 21 -0.59 3.73 13.96
CA ALA A 21 -0.69 3.43 12.53
C ALA A 21 -0.54 4.70 11.68
N GLY A 22 0.26 4.64 10.62
CA GLY A 22 0.55 5.80 9.77
C GLY A 22 1.55 6.80 10.34
N THR A 23 2.11 6.55 11.52
CA THR A 23 3.12 7.43 12.15
C THR A 23 4.50 6.79 12.20
N LEU A 24 5.53 7.60 12.47
CA LEU A 24 6.90 7.10 12.68
C LEU A 24 7.03 6.17 13.89
N LEU A 25 6.13 6.28 14.86
CA LEU A 25 6.16 5.44 16.06
C LEU A 25 5.89 3.98 15.72
N SER A 26 4.95 3.70 14.80
CA SER A 26 4.70 2.33 14.33
C SER A 26 5.96 1.71 13.70
N ASN A 27 6.71 2.50 12.93
CA ASN A 27 7.94 2.03 12.30
C ASN A 27 9.03 1.69 13.34
N ILE A 28 9.12 2.45 14.43
CA ILE A 28 10.06 2.18 15.54
C ILE A 28 9.68 0.86 16.22
N ILE A 29 8.41 0.67 16.55
CA ILE A 29 7.91 -0.56 17.19
C ILE A 29 8.20 -1.78 16.29
N LEU A 30 7.89 -1.67 14.99
CA LEU A 30 8.10 -2.76 14.04
C LEU A 30 9.59 -3.08 13.81
N ARG A 31 10.47 -2.07 13.83
CA ARG A 31 11.93 -2.30 13.79
C ARG A 31 12.42 -3.07 15.02
N TRP A 32 11.88 -2.77 16.20
CA TRP A 32 12.17 -3.55 17.40
C TRP A 32 11.71 -5.01 17.31
N MET A 33 10.66 -5.24 16.54
CA MET A 33 10.15 -6.60 16.24
C MET A 33 10.97 -7.32 15.14
N GLY A 34 12.01 -6.69 14.61
CA GLY A 34 12.89 -7.28 13.61
C GLY A 34 12.51 -6.97 12.15
N CYS A 35 11.48 -6.14 11.92
CA CYS A 35 11.11 -5.69 10.59
C CYS A 35 12.16 -4.71 10.04
N GLN A 36 12.56 -4.89 8.80
CA GLN A 36 13.41 -3.93 8.10
C GLN A 36 12.54 -2.92 7.38
N ILE A 37 12.59 -1.66 7.81
CA ILE A 37 11.77 -0.58 7.25
C ILE A 37 12.68 0.58 6.87
N GLY A 38 12.57 1.03 5.63
CA GLY A 38 13.28 2.19 5.11
C GLY A 38 12.81 3.52 5.69
N LYS A 39 13.32 4.60 5.14
CA LYS A 39 12.95 5.97 5.53
C LYS A 39 11.63 6.35 4.85
N ARG A 40 10.82 7.18 5.52
CA ARG A 40 9.55 7.73 5.01
C ARG A 40 8.51 6.69 4.55
N THR A 41 8.64 5.45 5.00
CA THR A 41 7.66 4.39 4.73
C THR A 41 6.48 4.54 5.68
N ILE A 42 5.26 4.53 5.13
CA ILE A 42 4.01 4.71 5.86
C ILE A 42 3.23 3.40 5.86
N LEU A 43 2.92 2.91 7.05
CA LEU A 43 2.09 1.73 7.26
C LEU A 43 0.73 2.18 7.79
N THR A 44 -0.28 2.26 6.91
CA THR A 44 -1.57 2.89 7.24
C THR A 44 -2.58 1.92 7.83
N SER A 45 -2.42 0.61 7.60
CA SER A 45 -3.29 -0.42 8.14
C SER A 45 -2.59 -1.20 9.24
N PRO A 46 -3.29 -1.57 10.33
CA PRO A 46 -2.74 -2.52 11.28
C PRO A 46 -2.54 -3.85 10.55
N MET A 47 -1.31 -4.10 10.20
CA MET A 47 -0.93 -5.27 9.45
C MET A 47 -1.17 -6.51 10.30
N GLN A 48 -1.91 -7.46 9.75
CA GLN A 48 -2.05 -8.80 10.32
C GLN A 48 -0.89 -9.67 9.81
N ALA A 49 0.33 -9.28 10.14
CA ALA A 49 1.49 -10.11 9.85
C ALA A 49 2.04 -10.66 11.15
N PHE A 50 2.33 -11.96 11.19
CA PHE A 50 2.87 -12.61 12.38
C PHE A 50 4.40 -12.64 12.37
N ASP A 51 5.03 -12.58 11.20
CA ASP A 51 6.47 -12.78 11.01
C ASP A 51 7.14 -11.51 10.48
N TRP A 52 7.23 -10.48 11.32
CA TRP A 52 7.79 -9.17 10.94
C TRP A 52 9.26 -9.20 10.53
N ASN A 53 10.00 -10.19 10.97
CA ASN A 53 11.37 -10.45 10.54
C ASN A 53 11.47 -11.03 9.13
N ALA A 54 10.34 -11.41 8.54
CA ALA A 54 10.26 -11.97 7.19
C ALA A 54 9.90 -10.92 6.12
N VAL A 55 9.94 -9.62 6.44
CA VAL A 55 9.65 -8.57 5.47
C VAL A 55 10.71 -7.47 5.48
N ASN A 56 11.00 -7.00 4.27
CA ASN A 56 11.76 -5.78 4.03
C ASN A 56 10.87 -4.75 3.35
N PHE A 57 10.87 -3.55 3.87
CA PHE A 57 10.30 -2.39 3.20
C PHE A 57 11.42 -1.42 2.82
N GLY A 58 11.43 -1.01 1.58
CA GLY A 58 12.29 0.05 1.09
C GLY A 58 11.92 1.43 1.64
N ASN A 59 12.51 2.45 1.06
CA ASN A 59 12.21 3.84 1.36
C ASN A 59 10.95 4.29 0.62
N ASP A 60 10.27 5.31 1.15
CA ASP A 60 9.14 5.96 0.49
C ASP A 60 7.98 5.04 0.10
N CYS A 61 7.79 3.92 0.81
CA CYS A 61 6.71 2.98 0.56
C CYS A 61 5.43 3.37 1.28
N ILE A 62 4.29 3.07 0.66
CA ILE A 62 2.96 3.21 1.28
C ILE A 62 2.30 1.84 1.33
N ILE A 63 2.06 1.35 2.55
CA ILE A 63 1.51 0.01 2.77
C ILE A 63 0.18 0.11 3.50
N ALA A 64 -0.90 -0.17 2.77
CA ALA A 64 -2.27 -0.21 3.29
C ALA A 64 -2.92 -1.60 3.15
N GLY A 65 -2.21 -2.55 2.54
CA GLY A 65 -2.66 -3.91 2.30
C GLY A 65 -2.39 -4.87 3.46
N VAL A 66 -2.76 -6.12 3.25
CA VAL A 66 -2.53 -7.25 4.15
C VAL A 66 -1.29 -8.00 3.68
N LEU A 67 -0.39 -8.33 4.61
CA LEU A 67 0.83 -9.08 4.32
C LEU A 67 0.76 -10.44 5.01
N GLN A 68 0.86 -11.52 4.23
CA GLN A 68 0.79 -12.90 4.72
C GLN A 68 2.08 -13.65 4.37
N PHE A 69 3.03 -13.68 5.28
CA PHE A 69 4.36 -14.25 5.05
C PHE A 69 4.46 -15.75 5.25
N HIS A 70 3.50 -16.35 5.95
CA HIS A 70 3.50 -17.79 6.24
C HIS A 70 2.34 -18.52 5.57
N SER A 71 2.54 -19.79 5.33
CA SER A 71 1.52 -20.70 4.88
C SER A 71 1.73 -22.09 5.49
N PHE A 72 0.64 -22.79 5.68
CA PHE A 72 0.68 -24.20 6.09
C PHE A 72 0.48 -25.10 4.87
N GLU A 73 1.47 -25.90 4.57
CA GLU A 73 1.42 -26.86 3.48
C GLU A 73 1.94 -28.22 3.97
N ASN A 74 1.15 -29.27 3.79
CA ASN A 74 1.48 -30.61 4.23
C ASN A 74 1.95 -30.69 5.70
N MET A 75 1.19 -30.08 6.61
CA MET A 75 1.51 -29.97 8.05
C MET A 75 2.83 -29.25 8.36
N THR A 76 3.40 -28.57 7.38
CA THR A 76 4.64 -27.80 7.54
C THR A 76 4.33 -26.31 7.42
N LEU A 77 4.79 -25.54 8.41
CA LEU A 77 4.77 -24.07 8.32
C LEU A 77 5.91 -23.60 7.43
N LYS A 78 5.56 -22.88 6.38
CA LYS A 78 6.52 -22.24 5.50
C LYS A 78 6.46 -20.73 5.70
N VAL A 79 7.59 -20.12 6.04
CA VAL A 79 7.77 -18.68 6.12
C VAL A 79 8.76 -18.28 5.02
N LYS A 80 8.38 -17.33 4.19
CA LYS A 80 9.25 -16.81 3.13
C LYS A 80 9.36 -15.31 3.23
N ARG A 81 10.59 -14.83 3.04
CA ARG A 81 10.88 -13.40 3.07
C ARG A 81 10.25 -12.69 1.87
N THR A 82 9.62 -11.56 2.13
CA THR A 82 9.01 -10.69 1.13
C THR A 82 9.78 -9.38 1.08
N ASP A 83 10.15 -8.95 -0.12
CA ASP A 83 10.89 -7.73 -0.34
C ASP A 83 10.02 -6.74 -1.13
N ILE A 84 9.71 -5.61 -0.50
CA ILE A 84 8.98 -4.49 -1.12
C ILE A 84 9.98 -3.35 -1.26
N GLN A 85 10.34 -3.02 -2.48
CA GLN A 85 11.41 -2.07 -2.76
C GLN A 85 10.91 -0.62 -2.78
N ASP A 86 11.87 0.31 -2.93
CA ASP A 86 11.66 1.74 -2.78
C ASP A 86 10.51 2.31 -3.63
N GLY A 87 9.75 3.24 -3.09
CA GLY A 87 8.69 3.94 -3.81
C GLY A 87 7.44 3.11 -4.10
N SER A 88 7.39 1.87 -3.63
CA SER A 88 6.26 0.97 -3.92
C SER A 88 5.03 1.26 -3.08
N ALA A 89 3.85 1.07 -3.68
CA ALA A 89 2.57 1.26 -3.02
C ALA A 89 1.73 -0.02 -3.03
N VAL A 90 1.32 -0.49 -1.84
CA VAL A 90 0.36 -1.58 -1.67
C VAL A 90 -0.93 -0.99 -1.12
N ASN A 91 -1.95 -0.91 -1.96
CA ASN A 91 -3.19 -0.22 -1.61
C ASN A 91 -4.13 -1.06 -0.74
N PHE A 92 -5.19 -0.41 -0.27
CA PHE A 92 -6.14 -0.97 0.69
C PHE A 92 -6.78 -2.27 0.20
N GLY A 93 -6.80 -3.28 1.07
CA GLY A 93 -7.39 -4.59 0.76
C GLY A 93 -6.56 -5.46 -0.20
N ALA A 94 -5.45 -4.96 -0.73
CA ALA A 94 -4.52 -5.81 -1.46
C ALA A 94 -3.83 -6.79 -0.52
N THR A 95 -3.60 -8.01 -0.99
CA THR A 95 -2.93 -9.07 -0.22
C THR A 95 -1.62 -9.44 -0.88
N VAL A 96 -0.53 -9.41 -0.14
CA VAL A 96 0.79 -9.85 -0.59
C VAL A 96 1.19 -11.10 0.17
N MET A 97 1.44 -12.19 -0.56
CA MET A 97 1.83 -13.46 0.03
C MET A 97 3.35 -13.60 0.16
N GLY A 98 3.78 -14.51 1.02
CA GLY A 98 5.18 -14.70 1.36
C GLY A 98 6.06 -15.09 0.18
N GLY A 99 7.27 -14.54 0.14
CA GLY A 99 8.26 -14.77 -0.90
C GLY A 99 8.11 -13.86 -2.13
N ALA A 100 7.14 -12.97 -2.15
CA ALA A 100 6.99 -12.02 -3.24
C ALA A 100 8.13 -10.98 -3.23
N VAL A 101 8.57 -10.59 -4.42
CA VAL A 101 9.52 -9.51 -4.65
C VAL A 101 8.81 -8.44 -5.47
N ILE A 102 8.69 -7.26 -4.92
CA ILE A 102 8.05 -6.10 -5.55
C ILE A 102 9.13 -5.09 -5.86
N GLU A 103 9.38 -4.87 -7.15
CA GLU A 103 10.41 -3.95 -7.62
C GLU A 103 10.07 -2.48 -7.30
N PRO A 104 11.06 -1.56 -7.39
CA PRO A 104 10.85 -0.17 -7.04
C PRO A 104 9.71 0.46 -7.84
N GLU A 105 9.06 1.46 -7.25
CA GLU A 105 7.99 2.24 -7.88
C GLU A 105 6.79 1.41 -8.38
N THR A 106 6.63 0.18 -7.89
CA THR A 106 5.50 -0.68 -8.25
C THR A 106 4.26 -0.31 -7.44
N THR A 107 3.12 -0.19 -8.11
CA THR A 107 1.83 0.09 -7.48
C THR A 107 0.91 -1.13 -7.58
N ILE A 108 0.45 -1.63 -6.45
CA ILE A 108 -0.56 -2.67 -6.37
C ILE A 108 -1.90 -2.02 -6.05
N LEU A 109 -2.86 -2.14 -6.96
CA LEU A 109 -4.18 -1.55 -6.84
C LEU A 109 -5.01 -2.21 -5.73
N PRO A 110 -6.07 -1.54 -5.22
CA PRO A 110 -6.90 -2.10 -4.17
C PRO A 110 -7.49 -3.47 -4.52
N LEU A 111 -7.68 -4.31 -3.50
CA LEU A 111 -8.28 -5.65 -3.61
C LEU A 111 -7.53 -6.63 -4.52
N SER A 112 -6.30 -6.33 -4.87
CA SER A 112 -5.44 -7.20 -5.69
C SER A 112 -4.73 -8.26 -4.84
N MET A 113 -4.36 -9.39 -5.47
CA MET A 113 -3.66 -10.48 -4.76
C MET A 113 -2.34 -10.83 -5.45
N VAL A 114 -1.24 -10.57 -4.76
CA VAL A 114 0.10 -11.03 -5.15
C VAL A 114 0.32 -12.42 -4.58
N LEU A 115 0.51 -13.39 -5.46
CA LEU A 115 0.71 -14.78 -5.06
C LEU A 115 2.12 -15.01 -4.48
N LYS A 116 2.30 -16.20 -3.88
CA LYS A 116 3.58 -16.62 -3.32
C LYS A 116 4.69 -16.60 -4.36
N GLU A 117 5.86 -16.10 -3.93
CA GLU A 117 7.08 -16.12 -4.75
C GLU A 117 6.96 -15.37 -6.08
N MET A 118 5.94 -14.54 -6.21
CA MET A 118 5.73 -13.75 -7.40
C MET A 118 6.76 -12.62 -7.46
N HIS A 119 7.36 -12.42 -8.62
CA HIS A 119 8.26 -11.30 -8.89
C HIS A 119 7.51 -10.29 -9.75
N LEU A 120 7.33 -9.09 -9.23
CA LEU A 120 6.60 -8.00 -9.88
C LEU A 120 7.57 -6.92 -10.32
N PRO A 121 7.90 -6.84 -11.63
CA PRO A 121 8.62 -5.72 -12.22
C PRO A 121 7.91 -4.38 -12.01
N THR A 122 8.64 -3.29 -12.17
CA THR A 122 8.10 -1.93 -12.04
C THR A 122 6.90 -1.70 -12.96
N ALA A 123 5.69 -1.69 -12.40
CA ALA A 123 4.42 -1.43 -13.10
C ALA A 123 3.28 -1.21 -12.11
N THR A 124 2.10 -0.91 -12.63
CA THR A 124 0.84 -0.95 -11.87
C THR A 124 0.16 -2.29 -12.08
N TYR A 125 -0.28 -2.91 -10.98
CA TYR A 125 -0.89 -4.25 -10.98
C TYR A 125 -2.29 -4.24 -10.42
N GLU A 126 -3.18 -5.03 -11.01
CA GLU A 126 -4.54 -5.25 -10.53
C GLU A 126 -4.97 -6.72 -10.65
N GLY A 127 -6.00 -7.09 -9.90
CA GLY A 127 -6.64 -8.40 -10.02
C GLY A 127 -6.16 -9.45 -9.02
N SER A 128 -6.73 -10.65 -9.14
CA SER A 128 -6.44 -11.81 -8.27
C SER A 128 -6.43 -13.09 -9.12
N PRO A 129 -5.26 -13.60 -9.53
CA PRO A 129 -3.90 -13.06 -9.29
C PRO A 129 -3.66 -11.70 -9.94
N THR A 130 -2.65 -10.98 -9.46
CA THR A 130 -2.30 -9.67 -10.01
C THR A 130 -1.71 -9.79 -11.41
N GLU A 131 -2.20 -8.92 -12.32
CA GLU A 131 -1.68 -8.78 -13.68
C GLU A 131 -1.31 -7.31 -13.95
N PRO A 132 -0.33 -7.04 -14.81
CA PRO A 132 0.06 -5.66 -15.13
C PRO A 132 -1.08 -4.95 -15.90
N VAL A 133 -1.40 -3.74 -15.46
CA VAL A 133 -2.40 -2.90 -16.12
C VAL A 133 -1.84 -2.33 -17.41
N SER A 134 -2.41 -2.73 -18.54
CA SER A 134 -2.00 -2.24 -19.86
C SER A 134 -2.39 -0.77 -20.04
N GLY A 135 -1.41 0.11 -20.31
CA GLY A 135 -1.66 1.50 -20.72
C GLY A 135 -1.54 2.58 -19.60
N VAL A 136 -1.24 2.21 -18.38
CA VAL A 136 -0.92 3.18 -17.33
C VAL A 136 0.58 3.50 -17.39
N GLN A 137 0.92 4.66 -17.94
CA GLN A 137 2.27 5.19 -17.75
C GLN A 137 2.47 5.49 -16.27
N HIS A 138 3.59 5.03 -15.74
CA HIS A 138 3.97 5.19 -14.35
C HIS A 138 4.13 6.69 -14.05
N SER A 139 3.10 7.31 -13.52
CA SER A 139 3.22 8.60 -12.86
C SER A 139 3.58 8.31 -11.40
N SER A 140 4.87 8.46 -11.08
CA SER A 140 5.31 8.47 -9.69
C SER A 140 4.34 9.31 -8.85
N PRO A 141 3.93 8.85 -7.67
CA PRO A 141 3.09 9.67 -6.80
C PRO A 141 3.88 10.94 -6.49
N LEU A 142 3.53 12.03 -7.17
CA LEU A 142 4.03 13.36 -6.88
C LEU A 142 3.61 13.68 -5.45
N ILE A 143 4.50 13.44 -4.51
CA ILE A 143 4.48 14.17 -3.24
C ILE A 143 4.78 15.62 -3.64
N THR A 144 3.74 16.36 -3.96
CA THR A 144 3.81 17.80 -4.17
C THR A 144 4.27 18.39 -2.84
N GLN A 145 5.55 18.70 -2.75
CA GLN A 145 6.04 19.51 -1.64
C GLN A 145 5.25 20.82 -1.66
N PRO A 146 4.72 21.27 -0.53
CA PRO A 146 4.10 22.59 -0.45
C PRO A 146 5.14 23.63 -0.83
N GLN A 147 4.91 24.32 -1.94
CA GLN A 147 5.74 25.44 -2.37
C GLN A 147 5.69 26.52 -1.29
N PRO A 148 6.83 27.01 -0.81
CA PRO A 148 6.83 28.17 0.07
C PRO A 148 6.37 29.40 -0.72
N GLY A 149 5.24 29.96 -0.30
CA GLY A 149 4.70 31.27 -0.52
C GLY A 149 5.24 32.10 -1.69
N GLY A 150 4.46 32.20 -2.75
CA GLY A 150 4.61 33.16 -3.83
C GLY A 150 3.32 33.97 -3.96
N GLY A 151 3.46 35.28 -3.81
CA GLY A 151 2.52 36.34 -3.58
C GLY A 151 1.28 36.43 -4.46
N HIS A 152 0.35 37.17 -3.90
CA HIS A 152 -0.84 37.72 -4.52
C HIS A 152 -0.63 38.24 -5.95
N SER A 153 -1.41 37.78 -6.90
CA SER A 153 -1.69 38.48 -8.12
C SER A 153 -3.19 38.49 -8.42
N LYS A 154 -3.63 39.68 -8.62
CA LYS A 154 -4.96 40.26 -8.82
C LYS A 154 -5.90 39.44 -9.72
N LEU A 155 -7.13 39.35 -9.23
CA LEU A 155 -8.34 39.17 -10.02
C LEU A 155 -8.49 40.27 -11.05
N SER A 156 -8.61 39.94 -12.31
CA SER A 156 -9.29 40.72 -13.31
C SER A 156 -10.25 39.79 -14.04
N GLY A 157 -11.52 40.15 -13.95
CA GLY A 157 -12.62 39.39 -14.47
C GLY A 157 -12.73 39.45 -15.98
N GLU A 158 -13.34 38.43 -16.53
CA GLU A 158 -14.21 38.59 -17.70
C GLU A 158 -15.24 37.46 -17.69
N ALA A 159 -16.48 37.89 -17.57
CA ALA A 159 -17.66 37.04 -17.68
C ALA A 159 -17.95 36.76 -19.17
N THR A 160 -18.10 35.50 -19.54
CA THR A 160 -18.89 35.16 -20.72
C THR A 160 -19.81 33.99 -20.40
N ASP A 161 -21.04 34.39 -20.24
CA ASP A 161 -22.27 33.65 -20.22
C ASP A 161 -22.40 32.75 -21.47
N LYS A 162 -22.55 31.46 -21.28
CA LYS A 162 -23.20 30.57 -22.24
C LYS A 162 -23.96 29.46 -21.53
N GLU A 163 -25.21 29.80 -21.31
CA GLU A 163 -26.34 28.93 -21.04
C GLU A 163 -26.42 27.79 -22.06
N SER A 164 -26.26 26.56 -21.65
CA SER A 164 -26.63 25.37 -22.42
C SER A 164 -27.67 24.53 -21.64
N ARG A 165 -28.89 24.62 -22.15
CA ARG A 165 -30.12 23.92 -21.77
C ARG A 165 -29.90 22.40 -21.60
N PRO A 166 -30.49 21.75 -20.58
CA PRO A 166 -30.53 20.30 -20.51
C PRO A 166 -31.55 19.70 -21.47
N THR A 167 -31.09 18.76 -22.27
CA THR A 167 -31.91 17.94 -23.17
C THR A 167 -32.78 16.97 -22.39
N ARG A 168 -34.09 17.09 -22.55
CA ARG A 168 -35.14 16.26 -21.96
C ARG A 168 -35.14 14.89 -22.65
N LEU A 169 -34.85 13.82 -21.91
CA LEU A 169 -35.05 12.45 -22.35
C LEU A 169 -36.57 12.14 -22.47
N LYS A 170 -37.00 11.77 -23.68
CA LYS A 170 -38.32 11.20 -23.95
C LYS A 170 -38.35 9.75 -23.47
N VAL A 171 -39.33 9.42 -22.62
CA VAL A 171 -39.74 8.08 -22.28
C VAL A 171 -40.73 7.65 -23.36
N PRO A 172 -40.62 6.46 -23.98
CA PRO A 172 -41.69 5.90 -24.83
C PRO A 172 -42.75 5.29 -23.91
N ASP A 173 -44.00 5.68 -24.15
CA ASP A 173 -45.18 4.96 -23.70
C ASP A 173 -45.33 3.69 -24.59
N ASP A 174 -45.38 2.52 -23.91
CA ASP A 174 -46.30 1.38 -24.21
C ASP A 174 -46.29 0.40 -23.03
#